data_0ec3e9a59eb93da27da5be1209da3de1
#
_entry.id   0ec3e9a59eb93da27da5be1209da3de1
#
_cell.length_a   1.000
_cell.length_b   1.000
_cell.length_c   1.000
_cell.angle_alpha   90.00
_cell.angle_beta   90.00
_cell.angle_gamma   90.00
#
_symmetry.space_group_name_H-M   'P 1'
#
loop_
_entity.id
_entity.type
_entity.pdbx_description
1 polymer ?
#
loop_
_entity_poly.entity_id
_entity_poly.type
_entity_poly.pdbx_seq_one_letter_code
_entity_poly.pdbx_strand_id
1 'polypeptide(L)'
;MRIAQVAPLTEAVPPRLYGGTERVVHWLTEELVALGNDVTLFASGDSQTSAKLDATWPKALRLDGAVRDPNALHMVMLERVLQKCDDEEFDFLHFHLDYYPFSLFSRQPTPFLTTLHGRLDLPEHQPVFTTFSSIPVISISNAQRRPVPQANWLRTIHHGLPENLLTPRPAKQDYLAVLGRIAPEKGVDRAIKIAMRCGIPLKIAAKVDRADQDYYDQLISPLITGNPLVEYIGEISDAGKSDFLSGALGLLLPIDWPEPFGLVMIEAMACGTPVIAYNRGSVAEVIDDGLTGFVVEDETSAVAAVDRLSSLSRPAIRKQFEARFTARRMALDYLAAYHSLMEAAAPRIKLVSSAE
;
A
#
# COMPACT_ATOMS: atom_id res chain seq x y z
N MET A 1 -22.71 7.73 5.62
CA MET A 1 -22.92 6.29 5.32
C MET A 1 -22.43 5.45 6.49
N ARG A 2 -23.08 4.30 6.71
CA ARG A 2 -22.61 3.25 7.65
C ARG A 2 -21.74 2.28 6.85
N ILE A 3 -20.45 2.26 7.14
CA ILE A 3 -19.45 1.55 6.33
C ILE A 3 -18.75 0.49 7.17
N ALA A 4 -18.71 -0.75 6.70
CA ALA A 4 -17.81 -1.76 7.24
C ALA A 4 -16.47 -1.71 6.51
N GLN A 5 -15.39 -1.49 7.23
CA GLN A 5 -14.00 -1.67 6.77
C GLN A 5 -13.49 -3.01 7.32
N VAL A 6 -13.14 -3.95 6.45
CA VAL A 6 -12.76 -5.31 6.84
C VAL A 6 -11.30 -5.54 6.51
N ALA A 7 -10.45 -5.46 7.53
CA ALA A 7 -9.00 -5.61 7.43
C ALA A 7 -8.54 -7.06 7.60
N PRO A 8 -7.35 -7.43 7.09
CA PRO A 8 -6.70 -8.68 7.48
C PRO A 8 -6.45 -8.71 9.00
N LEU A 9 -6.59 -9.89 9.61
CA LEU A 9 -6.25 -10.09 11.02
C LEU A 9 -4.74 -10.29 11.24
N THR A 10 -3.94 -10.27 10.18
CA THR A 10 -2.50 -10.60 10.21
C THR A 10 -1.71 -9.63 11.08
N GLU A 11 -1.96 -8.34 10.94
CA GLU A 11 -1.40 -7.27 11.77
C GLU A 11 -2.51 -6.43 12.42
N ALA A 12 -2.16 -5.66 13.44
CA ALA A 12 -3.06 -4.64 13.98
C ALA A 12 -3.23 -3.47 12.98
N VAL A 13 -4.30 -2.72 13.12
CA VAL A 13 -4.61 -1.51 12.33
C VAL A 13 -4.54 -0.28 13.26
N PRO A 14 -3.48 0.59 13.15
CA PRO A 14 -2.28 0.42 12.31
C PRO A 14 -1.33 -0.67 12.84
N PRO A 15 -0.46 -1.22 12.00
CA PRO A 15 0.50 -2.22 12.44
C PRO A 15 1.57 -1.59 13.34
N ARG A 16 2.03 -2.35 14.33
CA ARG A 16 3.09 -1.87 15.25
C ARG A 16 4.44 -1.73 14.58
N LEU A 17 4.70 -2.57 13.58
CA LEU A 17 5.95 -2.62 12.82
C LEU A 17 5.65 -2.54 11.32
N TYR A 18 6.02 -3.57 10.56
CA TYR A 18 5.78 -3.65 9.13
C TYR A 18 4.36 -4.13 8.84
N GLY A 19 3.68 -3.51 7.86
CA GLY A 19 2.33 -3.88 7.40
C GLY A 19 1.80 -2.80 6.47
N GLY A 20 1.98 -2.97 5.16
CA GLY A 20 1.58 -1.95 4.17
C GLY A 20 0.07 -1.83 4.05
N THR A 21 -0.63 -2.96 3.97
CA THR A 21 -2.08 -3.02 3.84
C THR A 21 -2.77 -2.39 5.04
N GLU A 22 -2.39 -2.80 6.24
CA GLU A 22 -3.03 -2.35 7.48
C GLU A 22 -2.78 -0.86 7.76
N ARG A 23 -1.62 -0.30 7.32
CA ARG A 23 -1.39 1.14 7.34
C ARG A 23 -2.39 1.88 6.46
N VAL A 24 -2.55 1.42 5.22
CA VAL A 24 -3.49 2.03 4.27
C VAL A 24 -4.94 1.92 4.77
N VAL A 25 -5.32 0.76 5.32
CA VAL A 25 -6.65 0.57 5.92
C VAL A 25 -6.87 1.54 7.08
N HIS A 26 -5.88 1.70 7.95
CA HIS A 26 -5.95 2.69 9.04
C HIS A 26 -6.17 4.10 8.49
N TRP A 27 -5.32 4.57 7.59
CA TRP A 27 -5.43 5.93 7.04
C TRP A 27 -6.75 6.16 6.31
N LEU A 28 -7.23 5.16 5.57
CA LEU A 28 -8.54 5.24 4.92
C LEU A 28 -9.67 5.31 5.94
N THR A 29 -9.63 4.45 6.97
CA THR A 29 -10.65 4.40 8.03
C THR A 29 -10.75 5.75 8.76
N GLU A 30 -9.62 6.31 9.19
CA GLU A 30 -9.57 7.59 9.91
C GLU A 30 -10.10 8.74 9.04
N GLU A 31 -9.75 8.78 7.74
CA GLU A 31 -10.27 9.80 6.82
C GLU A 31 -11.77 9.63 6.54
N LEU A 32 -12.28 8.40 6.44
CA LEU A 32 -13.72 8.17 6.28
C LEU A 32 -14.50 8.64 7.50
N VAL A 33 -13.99 8.41 8.71
CA VAL A 33 -14.58 8.96 9.96
C VAL A 33 -14.52 10.48 9.96
N ALA A 34 -13.37 11.07 9.63
CA ALA A 34 -13.18 12.52 9.57
C ALA A 34 -14.08 13.19 8.50
N LEU A 35 -14.48 12.45 7.47
CA LEU A 35 -15.46 12.88 6.45
C LEU A 35 -16.91 12.68 6.90
N GLY A 36 -17.17 12.30 8.16
CA GLY A 36 -18.51 12.21 8.75
C GLY A 36 -19.25 10.90 8.49
N ASN A 37 -18.53 9.83 8.13
CA ASN A 37 -19.14 8.50 7.98
C ASN A 37 -19.14 7.75 9.32
N ASP A 38 -20.15 6.91 9.52
CA ASP A 38 -20.22 5.95 10.62
C ASP A 38 -19.47 4.66 10.18
N VAL A 39 -18.27 4.48 10.69
CA VAL A 39 -17.39 3.40 10.25
C VAL A 39 -17.22 2.36 11.36
N THR A 40 -17.41 1.09 11.02
CA THR A 40 -17.02 -0.05 11.83
C THR A 40 -15.81 -0.73 11.20
N LEU A 41 -14.72 -0.82 11.93
CA LEU A 41 -13.50 -1.53 11.53
C LEU A 41 -13.52 -2.95 12.11
N PHE A 42 -13.55 -3.95 11.24
CA PHE A 42 -13.32 -5.35 11.59
C PHE A 42 -11.82 -5.64 11.48
N ALA A 43 -11.18 -5.90 12.62
CA ALA A 43 -9.73 -6.10 12.71
C ALA A 43 -9.36 -6.91 13.96
N SER A 44 -8.07 -7.04 14.26
CA SER A 44 -7.60 -7.59 15.55
C SER A 44 -7.87 -6.63 16.72
N GLY A 45 -8.03 -7.17 17.92
CA GLY A 45 -8.43 -6.40 19.11
C GLY A 45 -7.36 -5.46 19.67
N ASP A 46 -6.11 -5.59 19.21
CA ASP A 46 -5.02 -4.66 19.52
C ASP A 46 -4.88 -3.52 18.51
N SER A 47 -5.85 -3.38 17.59
CA SER A 47 -5.97 -2.26 16.65
C SER A 47 -6.41 -0.97 17.35
N GLN A 48 -6.03 0.18 16.76
CA GLN A 48 -6.35 1.51 17.27
C GLN A 48 -7.00 2.34 16.16
N THR A 49 -8.20 2.84 16.40
CA THR A 49 -8.97 3.59 15.41
C THR A 49 -9.97 4.52 16.09
N SER A 50 -10.35 5.62 15.44
CA SER A 50 -11.46 6.47 15.84
C SER A 50 -12.83 5.91 15.41
N ALA A 51 -12.84 4.89 14.53
CA ALA A 51 -14.01 4.13 14.16
C ALA A 51 -14.45 3.17 15.29
N LYS A 52 -15.66 2.59 15.17
CA LYS A 52 -16.07 1.50 16.04
C LYS A 52 -15.25 0.25 15.69
N LEU A 53 -14.50 -0.29 16.66
CA LEU A 53 -13.74 -1.52 16.47
C LEU A 53 -14.63 -2.74 16.75
N ASP A 54 -14.73 -3.66 15.78
CA ASP A 54 -15.28 -5.00 15.96
C ASP A 54 -14.13 -6.03 15.90
N ALA A 55 -13.69 -6.48 17.06
CA ALA A 55 -12.55 -7.37 17.19
C ALA A 55 -12.97 -8.84 17.10
N THR A 56 -12.50 -9.53 16.07
CA THR A 56 -12.71 -10.98 15.95
C THR A 56 -11.74 -11.78 16.81
N TRP A 57 -10.51 -11.31 16.96
CA TRP A 57 -9.46 -11.94 17.74
C TRP A 57 -8.70 -10.90 18.57
N PRO A 58 -8.24 -11.21 19.81
CA PRO A 58 -7.65 -10.20 20.70
C PRO A 58 -6.36 -9.55 20.21
N LYS A 59 -5.57 -10.23 19.37
CA LYS A 59 -4.26 -9.81 18.89
C LYS A 59 -4.11 -10.02 17.40
N ALA A 60 -3.20 -9.25 16.78
CA ALA A 60 -2.68 -9.53 15.44
C ALA A 60 -2.12 -10.95 15.35
N LEU A 61 -2.54 -11.71 14.32
CA LEU A 61 -2.25 -13.15 14.20
C LEU A 61 -0.76 -13.45 14.07
N ARG A 62 0.00 -12.54 13.42
CA ARG A 62 1.46 -12.69 13.28
C ARG A 62 2.19 -12.61 14.64
N LEU A 63 1.62 -11.89 15.60
CA LEU A 63 2.19 -11.69 16.93
C LEU A 63 1.62 -12.66 17.96
N ASP A 64 0.68 -13.52 17.58
CA ASP A 64 0.08 -14.53 18.43
C ASP A 64 0.63 -15.92 18.10
N GLY A 65 1.66 -16.34 18.80
CA GLY A 65 2.29 -17.65 18.60
C GLY A 65 1.40 -18.86 18.92
N ALA A 66 0.20 -18.65 19.49
CA ALA A 66 -0.77 -19.71 19.75
C ALA A 66 -1.61 -20.05 18.50
N VAL A 67 -1.75 -19.11 17.56
CA VAL A 67 -2.54 -19.30 16.34
C VAL A 67 -1.74 -20.09 15.30
N ARG A 68 -2.30 -21.22 14.87
CA ARG A 68 -1.68 -22.10 13.85
C ARG A 68 -2.41 -22.07 12.51
N ASP A 69 -3.71 -21.77 12.52
CA ASP A 69 -4.54 -21.62 11.32
C ASP A 69 -5.18 -20.24 11.30
N PRO A 70 -4.54 -19.25 10.66
CA PRO A 70 -5.09 -17.91 10.53
C PRO A 70 -6.34 -17.86 9.66
N ASN A 71 -6.54 -18.81 8.73
CA ASN A 71 -7.70 -18.82 7.82
C ASN A 71 -8.99 -19.09 8.59
N ALA A 72 -8.97 -19.94 9.61
CA ALA A 72 -10.13 -20.22 10.45
C ALA A 72 -10.69 -18.93 11.08
N LEU A 73 -9.82 -18.05 11.57
CA LEU A 73 -10.22 -16.78 12.19
C LEU A 73 -10.73 -15.75 11.18
N HIS A 74 -10.19 -15.73 9.96
CA HIS A 74 -10.74 -14.92 8.88
C HIS A 74 -12.16 -15.39 8.48
N MET A 75 -12.42 -16.71 8.47
CA MET A 75 -13.77 -17.23 8.23
C MET A 75 -14.76 -16.81 9.32
N VAL A 76 -14.34 -16.85 10.59
CA VAL A 76 -15.16 -16.34 11.72
C VAL A 76 -15.46 -14.86 11.56
N MET A 77 -14.47 -14.05 11.14
CA MET A 77 -14.67 -12.62 10.90
C MET A 77 -15.67 -12.37 9.76
N LEU A 78 -15.54 -13.08 8.65
CA LEU A 78 -16.46 -12.93 7.51
C LEU A 78 -17.90 -13.27 7.89
N GLU A 79 -18.12 -14.33 8.68
CA GLU A 79 -19.43 -14.69 9.20
C GLU A 79 -20.00 -13.59 10.10
N ARG A 80 -19.20 -13.00 11.01
CA ARG A 80 -19.64 -11.88 11.86
C ARG A 80 -20.06 -10.67 11.05
N VAL A 81 -19.30 -10.35 9.97
CA VAL A 81 -19.69 -9.26 9.04
C VAL A 81 -21.02 -9.57 8.39
N LEU A 82 -21.24 -10.83 7.94
CA LEU A 82 -22.49 -11.25 7.30
C LEU A 82 -23.68 -11.14 8.23
N GLN A 83 -23.58 -11.64 9.48
CA GLN A 83 -24.64 -11.53 10.49
C GLN A 83 -25.06 -10.08 10.72
N LYS A 84 -24.11 -9.15 10.77
CA LYS A 84 -24.39 -7.71 10.90
C LYS A 84 -25.04 -7.08 9.64
N CYS A 85 -24.77 -7.66 8.46
CA CYS A 85 -25.50 -7.26 7.25
C CYS A 85 -26.95 -7.72 7.28
N ASP A 86 -27.23 -8.91 7.82
CA ASP A 86 -28.60 -9.41 8.00
C ASP A 86 -29.40 -8.53 8.98
N ASP A 87 -28.73 -7.91 9.94
CA ASP A 87 -29.31 -6.92 10.88
C ASP A 87 -29.41 -5.49 10.27
N GLU A 88 -29.12 -5.33 8.98
CA GLU A 88 -29.13 -4.07 8.25
C GLU A 88 -28.23 -2.98 8.86
N GLU A 89 -27.10 -3.36 9.48
CA GLU A 89 -26.20 -2.42 10.15
C GLU A 89 -25.39 -1.56 9.17
N PHE A 90 -25.20 -2.00 7.89
CA PHE A 90 -24.31 -1.34 6.92
C PHE A 90 -25.02 -0.92 5.63
N ASP A 91 -24.60 0.22 5.10
CA ASP A 91 -24.99 0.71 3.77
C ASP A 91 -23.97 0.20 2.72
N PHE A 92 -22.72 -0.06 3.13
CA PHE A 92 -21.63 -0.49 2.24
C PHE A 92 -20.56 -1.30 2.98
N LEU A 93 -19.97 -2.31 2.28
CA LEU A 93 -18.87 -3.12 2.80
C LEU A 93 -17.62 -2.92 1.93
N HIS A 94 -16.49 -2.70 2.58
CA HIS A 94 -15.19 -2.61 1.91
C HIS A 94 -14.21 -3.62 2.50
N PHE A 95 -13.80 -4.59 1.68
CA PHE A 95 -12.88 -5.64 2.07
C PHE A 95 -11.45 -5.34 1.61
N HIS A 96 -10.48 -5.72 2.45
CA HIS A 96 -9.05 -5.68 2.18
C HIS A 96 -8.43 -7.09 2.29
N LEU A 97 -9.23 -8.11 1.98
CA LEU A 97 -8.96 -9.55 2.17
C LEU A 97 -8.84 -10.29 0.84
N ASP A 98 -8.34 -9.64 -0.20
CA ASP A 98 -8.25 -10.19 -1.54
C ASP A 98 -9.58 -10.85 -1.96
N TYR A 99 -9.58 -12.13 -2.31
CA TYR A 99 -10.75 -12.88 -2.80
C TYR A 99 -11.53 -13.64 -1.71
N TYR A 100 -11.11 -13.59 -0.44
CA TYR A 100 -11.79 -14.32 0.65
C TYR A 100 -13.29 -14.03 0.76
N PRO A 101 -13.79 -12.78 0.59
CA PRO A 101 -15.21 -12.48 0.71
C PRO A 101 -16.04 -12.92 -0.49
N PHE A 102 -15.45 -13.22 -1.65
CA PHE A 102 -16.18 -13.35 -2.92
C PHE A 102 -17.30 -14.36 -2.87
N SER A 103 -17.03 -15.58 -2.41
CA SER A 103 -18.01 -16.67 -2.39
C SER A 103 -19.20 -16.39 -1.48
N LEU A 104 -18.97 -15.75 -0.33
CA LEU A 104 -19.99 -15.47 0.66
C LEU A 104 -20.80 -14.22 0.28
N PHE A 105 -20.12 -13.13 0.00
CA PHE A 105 -20.74 -11.82 -0.20
C PHE A 105 -21.34 -11.61 -1.59
N SER A 106 -21.01 -12.44 -2.58
CA SER A 106 -21.70 -12.39 -3.88
C SER A 106 -23.18 -12.75 -3.85
N ARG A 107 -23.68 -13.28 -2.71
CA ARG A 107 -25.05 -13.78 -2.57
C ARG A 107 -25.89 -13.02 -1.56
N GLN A 108 -25.37 -11.91 -1.01
CA GLN A 108 -26.06 -11.05 -0.07
C GLN A 108 -26.33 -9.67 -0.70
N PRO A 109 -27.34 -8.90 -0.23
CA PRO A 109 -27.84 -7.71 -0.92
C PRO A 109 -27.01 -6.44 -0.68
N THR A 110 -26.25 -6.34 0.43
CA THR A 110 -25.51 -5.13 0.76
C THR A 110 -24.39 -4.91 -0.25
N PRO A 111 -24.30 -3.72 -0.90
CA PRO A 111 -23.25 -3.44 -1.85
C PRO A 111 -21.86 -3.55 -1.23
N PHE A 112 -20.92 -4.13 -1.96
CA PHE A 112 -19.54 -4.27 -1.51
C PHE A 112 -18.52 -4.13 -2.63
N LEU A 113 -17.27 -3.90 -2.24
CA LEU A 113 -16.11 -4.03 -3.11
C LEU A 113 -14.92 -4.60 -2.32
N THR A 114 -13.91 -5.04 -3.06
CA THR A 114 -12.63 -5.44 -2.48
C THR A 114 -11.50 -4.63 -3.10
N THR A 115 -10.62 -4.08 -2.27
CA THR A 115 -9.32 -3.55 -2.72
C THR A 115 -8.28 -4.66 -2.67
N LEU A 116 -7.61 -4.87 -3.80
CA LEU A 116 -6.52 -5.83 -3.93
C LEU A 116 -5.20 -5.11 -3.65
N HIS A 117 -4.44 -5.59 -2.64
CA HIS A 117 -3.21 -4.93 -2.20
C HIS A 117 -1.94 -5.64 -2.67
N GLY A 118 -2.04 -6.92 -2.98
CA GLY A 118 -0.91 -7.78 -3.31
C GLY A 118 -0.65 -7.93 -4.81
N ARG A 119 0.28 -8.84 -5.11
CA ARG A 119 0.55 -9.31 -6.47
C ARG A 119 -0.60 -10.17 -6.99
N LEU A 120 -0.85 -10.13 -8.29
CA LEU A 120 -1.95 -10.87 -8.93
C LEU A 120 -1.47 -11.80 -10.07
N ASP A 121 -0.16 -11.97 -10.20
CA ASP A 121 0.48 -12.76 -11.25
C ASP A 121 0.69 -14.24 -10.91
N LEU A 122 0.13 -14.71 -9.78
CA LEU A 122 0.15 -16.13 -9.44
C LEU A 122 -0.85 -16.90 -10.33
N PRO A 123 -0.48 -18.09 -10.81
CA PRO A 123 -1.36 -18.89 -11.68
C PRO A 123 -2.74 -19.16 -11.09
N GLU A 124 -2.83 -19.34 -9.77
CA GLU A 124 -4.06 -19.62 -9.03
C GLU A 124 -5.06 -18.46 -9.06
N HIS A 125 -4.60 -17.23 -9.32
CA HIS A 125 -5.49 -16.07 -9.42
C HIS A 125 -6.34 -16.11 -10.70
N GLN A 126 -5.88 -16.74 -11.78
CA GLN A 126 -6.62 -16.81 -13.04
C GLN A 126 -8.02 -17.43 -12.87
N PRO A 127 -8.18 -18.67 -12.32
CA PRO A 127 -9.48 -19.26 -12.11
C PRO A 127 -10.34 -18.48 -11.11
N VAL A 128 -9.75 -17.85 -10.09
CA VAL A 128 -10.50 -17.03 -9.11
C VAL A 128 -11.18 -15.86 -9.82
N PHE A 129 -10.43 -15.01 -10.53
CA PHE A 129 -10.99 -13.83 -11.19
C PHE A 129 -11.80 -14.13 -12.44
N THR A 130 -11.68 -15.33 -13.01
CA THR A 130 -12.59 -15.82 -14.05
C THR A 130 -13.93 -16.25 -13.46
N THR A 131 -13.90 -17.01 -12.36
CA THR A 131 -15.12 -17.49 -11.69
C THR A 131 -15.92 -16.36 -11.09
N PHE A 132 -15.26 -15.38 -10.49
CA PHE A 132 -15.87 -14.24 -9.80
C PHE A 132 -15.78 -12.93 -10.61
N SER A 133 -15.89 -13.04 -11.94
CA SER A 133 -15.74 -11.92 -12.87
C SER A 133 -16.81 -10.82 -12.74
N SER A 134 -17.87 -11.03 -11.95
CA SER A 134 -18.88 -10.00 -11.63
C SER A 134 -18.58 -9.18 -10.37
N ILE A 135 -17.66 -9.64 -9.52
CA ILE A 135 -17.36 -8.96 -8.25
C ILE A 135 -16.57 -7.69 -8.50
N PRO A 136 -17.04 -6.51 -8.03
CA PRO A 136 -16.32 -5.26 -8.22
C PRO A 136 -15.06 -5.22 -7.37
N VAL A 137 -13.93 -4.95 -8.02
CA VAL A 137 -12.61 -4.85 -7.38
C VAL A 137 -11.94 -3.53 -7.72
N ILE A 138 -11.14 -3.05 -6.76
CA ILE A 138 -10.29 -1.88 -6.90
C ILE A 138 -8.83 -2.33 -7.01
N SER A 139 -8.12 -1.81 -8.00
CA SER A 139 -6.67 -1.91 -8.08
C SER A 139 -6.00 -0.69 -7.45
N ILE A 140 -4.78 -0.89 -6.97
CA ILE A 140 -3.95 0.19 -6.41
C ILE A 140 -2.98 0.79 -7.44
N SER A 141 -2.90 0.18 -8.61
CA SER A 141 -2.25 0.73 -9.82
C SER A 141 -2.84 0.09 -11.07
N ASN A 142 -2.63 0.68 -12.24
CA ASN A 142 -3.00 0.07 -13.51
C ASN A 142 -2.09 -1.13 -13.86
N ALA A 143 -0.83 -1.07 -13.43
CA ALA A 143 0.11 -2.18 -13.60
C ALA A 143 -0.38 -3.45 -12.89
N GLN A 144 -0.98 -3.32 -11.70
CA GLN A 144 -1.51 -4.43 -10.93
C GLN A 144 -2.60 -5.22 -11.66
N ARG A 145 -3.38 -4.57 -12.55
CA ARG A 145 -4.47 -5.21 -13.32
C ARG A 145 -3.99 -6.16 -14.39
N ARG A 146 -2.76 -5.96 -14.91
CA ARG A 146 -2.27 -6.64 -16.12
C ARG A 146 -2.35 -8.16 -16.07
N PRO A 147 -2.02 -8.83 -14.94
CA PRO A 147 -2.08 -10.28 -14.87
C PRO A 147 -3.50 -10.87 -14.92
N VAL A 148 -4.52 -10.13 -14.47
CA VAL A 148 -5.91 -10.58 -14.36
C VAL A 148 -6.89 -9.60 -15.01
N PRO A 149 -6.79 -9.37 -16.33
CA PRO A 149 -7.59 -8.36 -17.03
C PRO A 149 -9.09 -8.67 -17.05
N GLN A 150 -9.47 -9.94 -16.82
CA GLN A 150 -10.85 -10.41 -16.75
C GLN A 150 -11.58 -10.05 -15.45
N ALA A 151 -10.88 -9.58 -14.41
CA ALA A 151 -11.53 -9.15 -13.18
C ALA A 151 -12.42 -7.91 -13.42
N ASN A 152 -13.48 -7.76 -12.63
CA ASN A 152 -14.38 -6.61 -12.72
C ASN A 152 -13.75 -5.36 -12.09
N TRP A 153 -12.80 -4.77 -12.78
CA TRP A 153 -12.09 -3.57 -12.36
C TRP A 153 -12.98 -2.34 -12.37
N LEU A 154 -13.48 -1.94 -11.19
CA LEU A 154 -14.29 -0.75 -11.06
C LEU A 154 -13.45 0.52 -11.29
N ARG A 155 -12.36 0.65 -10.56
CA ARG A 155 -11.42 1.80 -10.62
C ARG A 155 -9.99 1.37 -10.26
N THR A 156 -9.02 2.23 -10.58
CA THR A 156 -7.71 2.28 -9.93
C THR A 156 -7.73 3.41 -8.90
N ILE A 157 -7.44 3.11 -7.64
CA ILE A 157 -7.32 4.12 -6.58
C ILE A 157 -5.93 3.98 -5.95
N HIS A 158 -5.05 4.91 -6.28
CA HIS A 158 -3.71 4.95 -5.72
C HIS A 158 -3.77 5.15 -4.21
N HIS A 159 -2.87 4.52 -3.47
CA HIS A 159 -2.73 4.77 -2.04
C HIS A 159 -2.40 6.23 -1.72
N GLY A 160 -2.67 6.62 -0.48
CA GLY A 160 -2.37 7.93 0.05
C GLY A 160 -1.90 7.84 1.49
N LEU A 161 -1.09 8.80 1.91
CA LEU A 161 -0.64 8.99 3.29
C LEU A 161 -1.37 10.17 3.92
N PRO A 162 -1.57 10.21 5.24
CA PRO A 162 -1.94 11.45 5.93
C PRO A 162 -0.96 12.56 5.57
N GLU A 163 -1.47 13.73 5.20
CA GLU A 163 -0.66 14.83 4.65
C GLU A 163 0.49 15.24 5.57
N ASN A 164 0.26 15.19 6.88
CA ASN A 164 1.22 15.59 7.90
C ASN A 164 1.98 14.44 8.56
N LEU A 165 1.81 13.18 8.07
CA LEU A 165 2.53 12.03 8.61
C LEU A 165 4.03 12.18 8.42
N LEU A 166 4.43 12.54 7.21
CA LEU A 166 5.81 12.81 6.82
C LEU A 166 5.90 14.21 6.21
N THR A 167 6.88 14.97 6.66
CA THR A 167 7.06 16.37 6.23
C THR A 167 8.51 16.65 5.90
N PRO A 168 8.78 17.55 4.93
CA PRO A 168 10.14 18.00 4.65
C PRO A 168 10.82 18.59 5.88
N ARG A 169 12.06 18.22 6.13
CA ARG A 169 12.89 18.74 7.21
C ARG A 169 14.11 19.47 6.65
N PRO A 170 14.56 20.57 7.29
CA PRO A 170 15.86 21.15 6.98
C PRO A 170 16.96 20.12 7.28
N ALA A 171 17.69 19.71 6.26
CA ALA A 171 18.75 18.71 6.39
C ALA A 171 19.82 18.91 5.31
N LYS A 172 21.05 18.52 5.62
CA LYS A 172 22.10 18.38 4.61
C LYS A 172 21.83 17.10 3.83
N GLN A 173 21.70 17.24 2.51
CA GLN A 173 21.54 16.08 1.64
C GLN A 173 22.94 15.60 1.24
N ASP A 174 23.41 14.50 1.81
CA ASP A 174 24.76 13.98 1.58
C ASP A 174 24.85 12.45 1.45
N TYR A 175 23.72 11.76 1.37
CA TYR A 175 23.67 10.31 1.16
C TYR A 175 22.50 9.91 0.25
N LEU A 176 22.60 8.72 -0.34
CA LEU A 176 21.47 8.02 -0.98
C LEU A 176 20.77 7.15 0.07
N ALA A 177 19.47 6.95 -0.05
CA ALA A 177 18.66 6.20 0.90
C ALA A 177 18.07 4.93 0.29
N VAL A 178 17.99 3.87 1.08
CA VAL A 178 17.12 2.72 0.87
C VAL A 178 16.19 2.61 2.06
N LEU A 179 14.89 2.45 1.81
CA LEU A 179 13.88 2.29 2.86
C LEU A 179 12.97 1.10 2.54
N GLY A 180 12.77 0.19 3.51
CA GLY A 180 11.82 -0.90 3.35
C GLY A 180 12.23 -2.22 3.97
N ARG A 181 12.23 -3.29 3.16
CA ARG A 181 12.62 -4.65 3.56
C ARG A 181 13.84 -5.10 2.74
N ILE A 182 14.76 -5.79 3.40
CA ILE A 182 15.84 -6.48 2.70
C ILE A 182 15.28 -7.79 2.15
N ALA A 183 15.10 -7.82 0.83
CA ALA A 183 14.62 -8.99 0.10
C ALA A 183 15.18 -8.95 -1.33
N PRO A 184 15.35 -10.09 -2.00
CA PRO A 184 15.95 -10.15 -3.35
C PRO A 184 15.23 -9.23 -4.36
N GLU A 185 13.90 -9.22 -4.32
CA GLU A 185 13.08 -8.42 -5.22
C GLU A 185 13.21 -6.90 -4.96
N LYS A 186 13.62 -6.49 -3.76
CA LYS A 186 13.79 -5.06 -3.40
C LYS A 186 15.13 -4.48 -3.86
N GLY A 187 16.13 -5.33 -4.18
CA GLY A 187 17.35 -4.92 -4.84
C GLY A 187 18.32 -4.10 -3.99
N VAL A 188 18.42 -4.38 -2.71
CA VAL A 188 19.37 -3.68 -1.82
C VAL A 188 20.82 -3.86 -2.29
N ASP A 189 21.18 -5.02 -2.81
CA ASP A 189 22.48 -5.28 -3.44
C ASP A 189 22.75 -4.35 -4.63
N ARG A 190 21.74 -4.10 -5.48
CA ARG A 190 21.82 -3.16 -6.60
C ARG A 190 21.97 -1.72 -6.13
N ALA A 191 21.24 -1.33 -5.08
CA ALA A 191 21.38 0.00 -4.48
C ALA A 191 22.79 0.24 -3.93
N ILE A 192 23.40 -0.76 -3.28
CA ILE A 192 24.78 -0.70 -2.81
C ILE A 192 25.74 -0.50 -3.99
N LYS A 193 25.59 -1.27 -5.06
CA LYS A 193 26.45 -1.14 -6.27
C LYS A 193 26.31 0.23 -6.92
N ILE A 194 25.09 0.78 -7.03
CA ILE A 194 24.86 2.13 -7.56
C ILE A 194 25.59 3.16 -6.71
N ALA A 195 25.42 3.13 -5.38
CA ALA A 195 26.05 4.07 -4.48
C ALA A 195 27.58 4.00 -4.53
N MET A 196 28.15 2.80 -4.58
CA MET A 196 29.60 2.59 -4.72
C MET A 196 30.13 3.17 -6.05
N ARG A 197 29.42 2.96 -7.17
CA ARG A 197 29.82 3.53 -8.47
C ARG A 197 29.77 5.05 -8.50
N CYS A 198 28.82 5.65 -7.75
CA CYS A 198 28.72 7.10 -7.61
C CYS A 198 29.72 7.69 -6.58
N GLY A 199 30.32 6.86 -5.72
CA GLY A 199 31.15 7.32 -4.60
C GLY A 199 30.37 8.10 -3.54
N ILE A 200 29.05 7.88 -3.43
CA ILE A 200 28.14 8.58 -2.51
C ILE A 200 27.77 7.64 -1.37
N PRO A 201 27.75 8.11 -0.10
CA PRO A 201 27.29 7.32 1.02
C PRO A 201 25.86 6.79 0.81
N LEU A 202 25.61 5.54 1.23
CA LEU A 202 24.30 4.91 1.23
C LEU A 202 23.88 4.60 2.66
N LYS A 203 22.68 5.05 3.05
CA LYS A 203 22.04 4.64 4.30
C LYS A 203 20.89 3.68 4.02
N ILE A 204 20.89 2.55 4.68
CA ILE A 204 19.89 1.49 4.51
C ILE A 204 19.04 1.41 5.78
N ALA A 205 17.81 1.89 5.71
CA ALA A 205 16.79 1.77 6.75
C ALA A 205 15.85 0.61 6.37
N ALA A 206 16.17 -0.59 6.80
CA ALA A 206 15.44 -1.76 6.33
C ALA A 206 15.36 -2.86 7.39
N LYS A 207 14.24 -3.61 7.33
CA LYS A 207 14.01 -4.82 8.12
C LYS A 207 14.54 -6.03 7.36
N VAL A 208 15.09 -7.00 8.09
CA VAL A 208 15.34 -8.36 7.58
C VAL A 208 14.25 -9.27 8.14
N ASP A 209 13.42 -9.83 7.27
CA ASP A 209 12.48 -10.86 7.67
C ASP A 209 13.17 -12.23 7.77
N ARG A 210 12.65 -13.10 8.64
CA ARG A 210 13.22 -14.44 8.82
C ARG A 210 13.32 -15.23 7.51
N ALA A 211 12.40 -15.02 6.59
CA ALA A 211 12.39 -15.66 5.27
C ALA A 211 13.54 -15.17 4.37
N ASP A 212 14.06 -13.96 4.61
CA ASP A 212 15.09 -13.32 3.81
C ASP A 212 16.47 -13.33 4.49
N GLN A 213 16.61 -14.02 5.65
CA GLN A 213 17.84 -14.04 6.44
C GLN A 213 19.03 -14.59 5.64
N ASP A 214 18.84 -15.67 4.88
CA ASP A 214 19.88 -16.25 4.05
C ASP A 214 20.37 -15.27 2.96
N TYR A 215 19.46 -14.52 2.35
CA TYR A 215 19.82 -13.48 1.38
C TYR A 215 20.63 -12.36 2.03
N TYR A 216 20.24 -11.94 3.23
CA TYR A 216 20.99 -10.95 4.00
C TYR A 216 22.40 -11.44 4.33
N ASP A 217 22.53 -12.64 4.91
CA ASP A 217 23.80 -13.18 5.38
C ASP A 217 24.78 -13.48 4.24
N GLN A 218 24.28 -14.02 3.12
CA GLN A 218 25.12 -14.48 2.01
C GLN A 218 25.47 -13.37 1.03
N LEU A 219 24.60 -12.39 0.83
CA LEU A 219 24.80 -11.36 -0.21
C LEU A 219 24.91 -9.95 0.36
N ILE A 220 24.04 -9.53 1.27
CA ILE A 220 23.98 -8.14 1.72
C ILE A 220 25.05 -7.85 2.78
N SER A 221 25.16 -8.68 3.81
CA SER A 221 26.13 -8.50 4.88
C SER A 221 27.58 -8.40 4.39
N PRO A 222 28.04 -9.22 3.43
CA PRO A 222 29.39 -9.05 2.85
C PRO A 222 29.60 -7.73 2.09
N LEU A 223 28.55 -7.16 1.48
CA LEU A 223 28.62 -5.87 0.77
C LEU A 223 28.66 -4.66 1.73
N ILE A 224 28.17 -4.83 2.93
CA ILE A 224 28.14 -3.80 3.98
C ILE A 224 29.42 -3.86 4.84
N THR A 225 29.86 -5.08 5.18
CA THR A 225 30.96 -5.28 6.12
C THR A 225 32.27 -4.69 5.58
N GLY A 226 32.83 -3.74 6.34
CA GLY A 226 34.09 -3.06 5.96
C GLY A 226 33.93 -2.04 4.82
N ASN A 227 32.72 -1.75 4.36
CA ASN A 227 32.45 -0.76 3.32
C ASN A 227 32.15 0.61 3.95
N PRO A 228 33.04 1.61 3.89
CA PRO A 228 32.85 2.89 4.54
C PRO A 228 31.74 3.75 3.90
N LEU A 229 31.29 3.39 2.71
CA LEU A 229 30.19 4.11 2.02
C LEU A 229 28.80 3.59 2.40
N VAL A 230 28.68 2.45 3.11
CA VAL A 230 27.38 1.84 3.37
C VAL A 230 27.10 1.75 4.87
N GLU A 231 26.04 2.38 5.31
CA GLU A 231 25.55 2.35 6.67
C GLU A 231 24.22 1.59 6.73
N TYR A 232 24.16 0.46 7.43
CA TYR A 232 22.92 -0.24 7.74
C TYR A 232 22.44 0.20 9.12
N ILE A 233 21.29 0.92 9.17
CA ILE A 233 20.75 1.51 10.39
C ILE A 233 19.60 0.68 11.00
N GLY A 234 19.22 -0.44 10.37
CA GLY A 234 18.11 -1.25 10.83
C GLY A 234 16.75 -0.66 10.48
N GLU A 235 15.71 -1.09 11.18
CA GLU A 235 14.35 -0.60 10.99
C GLU A 235 14.16 0.76 11.69
N ILE A 236 13.50 1.70 11.01
CA ILE A 236 13.17 3.02 11.58
C ILE A 236 11.65 3.18 11.74
N SER A 237 11.24 3.87 12.80
CA SER A 237 9.85 4.24 13.03
C SER A 237 9.39 5.38 12.12
N ASP A 238 8.09 5.61 12.01
CA ASP A 238 7.55 6.74 11.24
C ASP A 238 8.07 8.09 11.72
N ALA A 239 8.35 8.24 13.03
CA ALA A 239 8.93 9.45 13.58
C ALA A 239 10.33 9.77 13.02
N GLY A 240 11.14 8.75 12.70
CA GLY A 240 12.48 8.92 12.13
C GLY A 240 12.50 9.08 10.60
N LYS A 241 11.42 8.71 9.91
CA LYS A 241 11.40 8.71 8.43
C LYS A 241 11.53 10.11 7.83
N SER A 242 10.92 11.14 8.43
CA SER A 242 10.99 12.50 7.91
C SER A 242 12.43 13.02 7.85
N ASP A 243 13.21 12.81 8.92
CA ASP A 243 14.61 13.22 8.96
C ASP A 243 15.47 12.37 8.02
N PHE A 244 15.26 11.06 8.03
CA PHE A 244 15.99 10.12 7.16
C PHE A 244 15.77 10.41 5.67
N LEU A 245 14.52 10.60 5.23
CA LEU A 245 14.24 10.89 3.83
C LEU A 245 14.66 12.30 3.43
N SER A 246 14.43 13.32 4.29
CA SER A 246 14.82 14.70 4.00
C SER A 246 16.34 14.87 3.89
N GLY A 247 17.13 14.10 4.64
CA GLY A 247 18.59 14.08 4.59
C GLY A 247 19.18 13.36 3.39
N ALA A 248 18.37 12.61 2.64
CA ALA A 248 18.84 11.90 1.47
C ALA A 248 18.88 12.80 0.23
N LEU A 249 19.90 12.63 -0.62
CA LEU A 249 19.96 13.17 -1.99
C LEU A 249 18.81 12.63 -2.83
N GLY A 250 18.53 11.32 -2.69
CA GLY A 250 17.45 10.62 -3.32
C GLY A 250 17.24 9.24 -2.71
N LEU A 251 16.04 8.69 -2.91
CA LEU A 251 15.71 7.31 -2.57
C LEU A 251 16.04 6.41 -3.75
N LEU A 252 16.78 5.32 -3.52
CA LEU A 252 17.02 4.27 -4.50
C LEU A 252 16.00 3.15 -4.32
N LEU A 253 15.32 2.80 -5.41
CA LEU A 253 14.35 1.70 -5.48
C LEU A 253 14.62 0.82 -6.72
N PRO A 254 15.76 0.09 -6.77
CA PRO A 254 16.13 -0.75 -7.91
C PRO A 254 15.47 -2.14 -7.81
N ILE A 255 14.14 -2.13 -7.72
CA ILE A 255 13.30 -3.32 -7.57
C ILE A 255 13.32 -4.19 -8.84
N ASP A 256 13.14 -5.49 -8.66
CA ASP A 256 13.10 -6.46 -9.76
C ASP A 256 11.87 -7.38 -9.66
N TRP A 257 10.72 -6.75 -9.46
CA TRP A 257 9.43 -7.40 -9.48
C TRP A 257 8.33 -6.38 -9.84
N PRO A 258 7.16 -6.84 -10.32
CA PRO A 258 6.05 -5.93 -10.65
C PRO A 258 5.42 -5.36 -9.37
N GLU A 259 6.05 -4.35 -8.78
CA GLU A 259 5.58 -3.69 -7.55
C GLU A 259 4.12 -3.23 -7.72
N PRO A 260 3.18 -3.68 -6.87
CA PRO A 260 1.79 -3.28 -7.00
C PRO A 260 1.57 -1.78 -6.79
N PHE A 261 2.28 -1.14 -5.85
CA PHE A 261 2.21 0.31 -5.63
C PHE A 261 3.51 0.94 -5.13
N GLY A 262 4.10 0.43 -4.03
CA GLY A 262 5.34 0.94 -3.46
C GLY A 262 5.17 2.21 -2.62
N LEU A 263 4.59 2.09 -1.42
CA LEU A 263 4.36 3.21 -0.48
C LEU A 263 5.61 4.06 -0.24
N VAL A 264 6.80 3.46 -0.25
CA VAL A 264 8.07 4.14 -0.03
C VAL A 264 8.34 5.28 -1.03
N MET A 265 7.81 5.18 -2.26
CA MET A 265 7.92 6.24 -3.25
C MET A 265 7.17 7.50 -2.80
N ILE A 266 5.94 7.33 -2.35
CA ILE A 266 5.13 8.47 -1.88
C ILE A 266 5.56 8.95 -0.48
N GLU A 267 6.17 8.10 0.34
CA GLU A 267 6.84 8.49 1.59
C GLU A 267 8.03 9.44 1.30
N ALA A 268 8.86 9.11 0.30
CA ALA A 268 9.94 9.98 -0.15
C ALA A 268 9.41 11.32 -0.72
N MET A 269 8.39 11.25 -1.58
CA MET A 269 7.76 12.44 -2.15
C MET A 269 7.14 13.34 -1.07
N ALA A 270 6.57 12.77 -0.01
CA ALA A 270 6.05 13.52 1.13
C ALA A 270 7.13 14.35 1.85
N CYS A 271 8.37 13.88 1.84
CA CYS A 271 9.54 14.59 2.35
C CYS A 271 10.22 15.50 1.29
N GLY A 272 9.67 15.60 0.09
CA GLY A 272 10.27 16.32 -1.03
C GLY A 272 11.53 15.63 -1.58
N THR A 273 11.73 14.34 -1.31
CA THR A 273 12.90 13.59 -1.71
C THR A 273 12.66 12.91 -3.05
N PRO A 274 13.51 13.14 -4.06
CA PRO A 274 13.38 12.49 -5.36
C PRO A 274 13.65 10.98 -5.27
N VAL A 275 13.03 10.23 -6.19
CA VAL A 275 13.16 8.77 -6.26
C VAL A 275 13.85 8.36 -7.55
N ILE A 276 14.83 7.47 -7.47
CA ILE A 276 15.38 6.74 -8.63
C ILE A 276 14.88 5.30 -8.52
N ALA A 277 14.06 4.88 -9.46
CA ALA A 277 13.44 3.56 -9.40
C ALA A 277 13.54 2.83 -10.75
N TYR A 278 13.72 1.50 -10.70
CA TYR A 278 13.63 0.68 -11.91
C TYR A 278 12.17 0.63 -12.39
N ASN A 279 12.00 0.69 -13.72
CA ASN A 279 10.70 0.68 -14.38
C ASN A 279 10.01 -0.68 -14.24
N ARG A 280 9.48 -0.96 -13.06
CA ARG A 280 8.78 -2.22 -12.73
C ARG A 280 7.44 -1.91 -12.06
N GLY A 281 6.40 -2.64 -12.48
CA GLY A 281 5.07 -2.50 -11.88
C GLY A 281 4.50 -1.08 -11.98
N SER A 282 4.17 -0.50 -10.83
CA SER A 282 3.54 0.81 -10.68
C SER A 282 4.50 2.01 -10.77
N VAL A 283 5.80 1.81 -10.86
CA VAL A 283 6.80 2.90 -10.76
C VAL A 283 6.50 4.05 -11.70
N ALA A 284 6.24 3.78 -12.98
CA ALA A 284 5.92 4.82 -13.97
C ALA A 284 4.53 5.49 -13.78
N GLU A 285 3.68 4.96 -12.87
CA GLU A 285 2.41 5.58 -12.50
C GLU A 285 2.56 6.52 -11.31
N VAL A 286 3.54 6.24 -10.44
CA VAL A 286 3.77 6.98 -9.20
C VAL A 286 4.81 8.08 -9.41
N ILE A 287 5.90 7.77 -10.10
CA ILE A 287 7.01 8.70 -10.36
C ILE A 287 6.81 9.39 -11.71
N ASP A 288 6.75 10.71 -11.68
CA ASP A 288 6.78 11.55 -12.88
C ASP A 288 8.26 11.77 -13.25
N ASP A 289 8.71 11.10 -14.33
CA ASP A 289 10.11 11.15 -14.76
C ASP A 289 10.58 12.59 -15.05
N GLY A 290 11.71 12.98 -14.46
CA GLY A 290 12.26 14.33 -14.54
C GLY A 290 11.54 15.40 -13.69
N LEU A 291 10.53 15.03 -12.89
CA LEU A 291 9.83 15.93 -11.98
C LEU A 291 9.90 15.46 -10.52
N THR A 292 9.48 14.22 -10.24
CA THR A 292 9.47 13.65 -8.89
C THR A 292 10.60 12.66 -8.66
N GLY A 293 11.31 12.31 -9.71
CA GLY A 293 12.40 11.35 -9.70
C GLY A 293 12.81 10.96 -11.11
N PHE A 294 13.47 9.82 -11.22
CA PHE A 294 13.87 9.23 -12.49
C PHE A 294 13.45 7.76 -12.56
N VAL A 295 12.78 7.41 -13.65
CA VAL A 295 12.41 6.03 -13.99
C VAL A 295 13.50 5.47 -14.89
N VAL A 296 14.17 4.42 -14.43
CA VAL A 296 15.37 3.87 -15.10
C VAL A 296 15.24 2.37 -15.32
N GLU A 297 16.05 1.81 -16.22
CA GLU A 297 15.93 0.38 -16.56
C GLU A 297 16.96 -0.51 -15.85
N ASP A 298 18.12 0.05 -15.53
CA ASP A 298 19.28 -0.67 -15.03
C ASP A 298 20.19 0.16 -14.12
N GLU A 299 21.27 -0.47 -13.64
CA GLU A 299 22.27 0.15 -12.77
C GLU A 299 23.00 1.32 -13.45
N THR A 300 23.28 1.22 -14.75
CA THR A 300 24.03 2.27 -15.48
C THR A 300 23.19 3.54 -15.62
N SER A 301 21.94 3.38 -16.01
CA SER A 301 20.99 4.50 -16.09
C SER A 301 20.65 5.08 -14.71
N ALA A 302 20.64 4.24 -13.65
CA ALA A 302 20.49 4.71 -12.28
C ALA A 302 21.67 5.58 -11.83
N VAL A 303 22.90 5.17 -12.11
CA VAL A 303 24.11 5.98 -11.82
C VAL A 303 24.05 7.32 -12.54
N ALA A 304 23.70 7.35 -13.82
CA ALA A 304 23.53 8.59 -14.56
C ALA A 304 22.39 9.49 -14.01
N ALA A 305 21.34 8.88 -13.45
CA ALA A 305 20.25 9.62 -12.83
C ALA A 305 20.67 10.27 -11.49
N VAL A 306 21.61 9.66 -10.74
CA VAL A 306 22.14 10.24 -9.49
C VAL A 306 22.77 11.62 -9.75
N ASP A 307 23.53 11.78 -10.81
CA ASP A 307 24.17 13.06 -11.18
C ASP A 307 23.16 14.17 -11.48
N ARG A 308 21.91 13.79 -11.81
CA ARG A 308 20.82 14.72 -12.16
C ARG A 308 19.89 15.05 -11.00
N LEU A 309 20.02 14.42 -9.82
CA LEU A 309 19.13 14.64 -8.68
C LEU A 309 19.06 16.12 -8.26
N SER A 310 20.18 16.85 -8.34
CA SER A 310 20.24 18.27 -8.00
C SER A 310 19.41 19.18 -8.90
N SER A 311 18.98 18.72 -10.07
CA SER A 311 18.11 19.46 -10.98
C SER A 311 16.64 19.44 -10.56
N LEU A 312 16.25 18.56 -9.64
CA LEU A 312 14.85 18.40 -9.23
C LEU A 312 14.51 19.32 -8.04
N SER A 313 13.32 19.92 -8.13
CA SER A 313 12.81 20.82 -7.09
C SER A 313 12.08 20.05 -5.99
N ARG A 314 12.65 19.96 -4.79
CA ARG A 314 12.02 19.31 -3.63
C ARG A 314 10.64 19.87 -3.27
N PRO A 315 10.41 21.20 -3.29
CA PRO A 315 9.07 21.74 -3.09
C PRO A 315 8.08 21.30 -4.18
N ALA A 316 8.52 21.16 -5.42
CA ALA A 316 7.65 20.66 -6.50
C ALA A 316 7.31 19.17 -6.30
N ILE A 317 8.25 18.36 -5.84
CA ILE A 317 8.03 16.95 -5.47
C ILE A 317 6.97 16.83 -4.36
N ARG A 318 7.13 17.63 -3.29
CA ARG A 318 6.15 17.68 -2.18
C ARG A 318 4.76 18.08 -2.70
N LYS A 319 4.66 19.08 -3.56
CA LYS A 319 3.41 19.53 -4.17
C LYS A 319 2.73 18.41 -4.99
N GLN A 320 3.50 17.57 -5.69
CA GLN A 320 2.95 16.40 -6.40
C GLN A 320 2.40 15.35 -5.42
N PHE A 321 3.07 15.10 -4.29
CA PHE A 321 2.53 14.26 -3.24
C PHE A 321 1.17 14.80 -2.73
N GLU A 322 1.10 16.08 -2.38
CA GLU A 322 -0.12 16.72 -1.86
C GLU A 322 -1.29 16.65 -2.85
N ALA A 323 -1.00 16.80 -4.13
CA ALA A 323 -2.02 16.74 -5.17
C ALA A 323 -2.54 15.33 -5.45
N ARG A 324 -1.69 14.29 -5.31
CA ARG A 324 -1.98 12.94 -5.84
C ARG A 324 -2.07 11.85 -4.79
N PHE A 325 -1.40 11.99 -3.65
CA PHE A 325 -1.14 10.87 -2.76
C PHE A 325 -1.47 11.13 -1.28
N THR A 326 -2.42 12.03 -1.02
CA THR A 326 -2.93 12.21 0.34
C THR A 326 -3.99 11.16 0.69
N ALA A 327 -4.07 10.77 1.96
CA ALA A 327 -5.10 9.86 2.46
C ALA A 327 -6.51 10.42 2.24
N ARG A 328 -6.67 11.74 2.36
CA ARG A 328 -7.94 12.42 2.10
C ARG A 328 -8.40 12.28 0.65
N ARG A 329 -7.49 12.48 -0.34
CA ARG A 329 -7.80 12.25 -1.77
C ARG A 329 -8.22 10.78 -1.96
N MET A 330 -7.46 9.82 -1.41
CA MET A 330 -7.76 8.39 -1.48
C MET A 330 -9.16 8.09 -0.92
N ALA A 331 -9.51 8.63 0.25
CA ALA A 331 -10.84 8.42 0.86
C ALA A 331 -11.97 9.00 0.01
N LEU A 332 -11.79 10.18 -0.59
CA LEU A 332 -12.78 10.77 -1.51
C LEU A 332 -12.99 9.91 -2.77
N ASP A 333 -11.93 9.33 -3.32
CA ASP A 333 -12.02 8.43 -4.47
C ASP A 333 -12.78 7.13 -4.11
N TYR A 334 -12.56 6.58 -2.90
CA TYR A 334 -13.34 5.44 -2.40
C TYR A 334 -14.81 5.78 -2.16
N LEU A 335 -15.12 6.94 -1.56
CA LEU A 335 -16.50 7.39 -1.38
C LEU A 335 -17.22 7.51 -2.73
N ALA A 336 -16.57 8.06 -3.74
CA ALA A 336 -17.14 8.13 -5.10
C ALA A 336 -17.38 6.73 -5.70
N ALA A 337 -16.51 5.75 -5.41
CA ALA A 337 -16.70 4.35 -5.83
C ALA A 337 -17.90 3.71 -5.09
N TYR A 338 -18.02 3.92 -3.78
CA TYR A 338 -19.14 3.40 -2.99
C TYR A 338 -20.49 3.95 -3.49
N HIS A 339 -20.61 5.26 -3.67
CA HIS A 339 -21.80 5.87 -4.23
C HIS A 339 -22.19 5.29 -5.59
N SER A 340 -21.21 5.12 -6.49
CA SER A 340 -21.46 4.55 -7.82
C SER A 340 -22.03 3.11 -7.74
N LEU A 341 -21.54 2.28 -6.80
CA LEU A 341 -22.07 0.92 -6.63
C LEU A 341 -23.45 0.91 -5.95
N MET A 342 -23.68 1.77 -4.96
CA MET A 342 -24.98 1.90 -4.31
C MET A 342 -26.07 2.36 -5.29
N GLU A 343 -25.76 3.35 -6.13
CA GLU A 343 -26.66 3.83 -7.19
C GLU A 343 -26.98 2.74 -8.22
N ALA A 344 -25.98 1.92 -8.57
CA ALA A 344 -26.17 0.79 -9.49
C ALA A 344 -27.01 -0.34 -8.90
N ALA A 345 -26.97 -0.54 -7.57
CA ALA A 345 -27.72 -1.54 -6.84
C ALA A 345 -29.16 -1.06 -6.51
N ALA A 346 -29.41 0.25 -6.54
CA ALA A 346 -30.75 0.79 -6.24
C ALA A 346 -31.79 0.27 -7.27
N PRO A 347 -33.00 -0.13 -6.83
CA PRO A 347 -34.04 -0.60 -7.74
C PRO A 347 -34.41 0.51 -8.73
N ARG A 348 -34.20 0.27 -10.03
CA ARG A 348 -34.66 1.19 -11.09
C ARG A 348 -36.18 1.17 -11.13
N ILE A 349 -36.82 2.21 -10.63
CA ILE A 349 -38.26 2.42 -10.79
C ILE A 349 -38.51 2.59 -12.32
N LYS A 350 -39.02 1.56 -12.98
CA LYS A 350 -39.57 1.71 -14.33
C LYS A 350 -40.88 2.52 -14.17
N LEU A 351 -40.87 3.79 -14.57
CA LEU A 351 -42.09 4.54 -14.85
C LEU A 351 -42.81 3.78 -15.98
N VAL A 352 -43.81 2.99 -15.61
CA VAL A 352 -44.79 2.48 -16.59
C VAL A 352 -45.63 3.68 -16.97
N SER A 353 -45.38 4.27 -18.13
CA SER A 353 -46.33 5.22 -18.72
C SER A 353 -47.61 4.46 -19.03
N SER A 354 -48.64 4.70 -18.25
CA SER A 354 -50.00 4.33 -18.63
C SER A 354 -50.33 5.17 -19.88
N ALA A 355 -50.19 4.57 -21.04
CA ALA A 355 -50.84 5.11 -22.23
C ALA A 355 -52.33 4.75 -22.13
N GLU A 356 -53.19 5.77 -21.94
CA GLU A 356 -54.58 5.73 -22.26
C GLU A 356 -54.80 5.70 -23.80
#